data_fa052c4df79c7b759f7bde771803ee73
#
_entry.id   fa052c4df79c7b759f7bde771803ee73
#
_cell.length_a   1.000
_cell.length_b   1.000
_cell.length_c   1.000
_cell.angle_alpha   90.00
_cell.angle_beta   90.00
_cell.angle_gamma   90.00
#
_symmetry.space_group_name_H-M   'P 1'
#
loop_
_entity.id
_entity.type
_entity.pdbx_description
1 polymer ?
#
loop_
_entity_poly.entity_id
_entity_poly.type
_entity_poly.pdbx_seq_one_letter_code
_entity_poly.pdbx_strand_id
1 'polypeptide(L)'
;SALPIAAADTTADSYITSDPFETMVRLGRISENSPIYQMPAGSANGGYITSATTSGNAIIYPLGYVKSSAPSSYFTIVSKETSLLIAGESFELNATMSVDPSSYVITAYTDWDRNGIYEKESQTAQVNASTRSFVQPITIPETAALGKTRVRIRVESSNPSSADASISGRIYDFVVYVMEASDRTDCFISVTSNNNELGTALIETAPNEAGRYEIGSQVTVKAVINEESETVIDFKGWQEGGEIVSEEAVYTL
;
A
#
# COMPACT_ATOMS: atom_id res chain seq x y z
N SER A 1 4.25 19.32 7.36
CA SER A 1 4.85 19.69 8.65
C SER A 1 5.11 18.41 9.41
N ALA A 2 6.35 18.20 9.85
CA ALA A 2 6.65 17.08 10.73
C ALA A 2 5.61 17.05 11.85
N LEU A 3 5.05 15.88 12.14
CA LEU A 3 4.18 15.71 13.29
C LEU A 3 4.93 16.24 14.51
N PRO A 4 4.36 17.15 15.31
CA PRO A 4 5.03 17.69 16.49
C PRO A 4 5.00 16.65 17.61
N ILE A 5 5.67 15.54 17.39
CA ILE A 5 5.60 14.36 18.26
C ILE A 5 6.56 14.51 19.43
N ALA A 6 7.67 15.16 19.19
CA ALA A 6 8.80 15.07 20.10
C ALA A 6 8.76 16.02 21.29
N ALA A 7 7.90 17.02 21.33
CA ALA A 7 8.05 18.10 22.30
C ALA A 7 7.15 18.02 23.54
N ALA A 8 6.14 17.14 23.55
CA ALA A 8 5.11 17.23 24.57
C ALA A 8 4.93 15.99 25.47
N ASP A 9 5.49 14.85 25.11
CA ASP A 9 5.25 13.63 25.90
C ASP A 9 6.40 12.63 25.76
N THR A 10 7.14 12.42 26.83
CA THR A 10 8.24 11.43 26.89
C THR A 10 7.76 9.99 26.77
N THR A 11 6.45 9.74 26.86
CA THR A 11 5.83 8.43 26.59
C THR A 11 5.46 8.28 25.12
N ALA A 12 5.47 9.34 24.32
CA ALA A 12 5.11 9.32 22.91
C ALA A 12 6.07 8.49 22.06
N ASP A 13 7.36 8.48 22.39
CA ASP A 13 8.36 7.71 21.63
C ASP A 13 8.08 6.21 21.61
N SER A 14 7.54 5.67 22.69
CA SER A 14 7.18 4.25 22.76
C SER A 14 5.94 3.90 21.91
N TYR A 15 5.04 4.86 21.71
CA TYR A 15 3.85 4.67 20.88
C TYR A 15 4.15 4.75 19.39
N ILE A 16 5.07 5.61 19.00
CA ILE A 16 5.45 5.80 17.59
C ILE A 16 6.10 4.55 17.03
N THR A 17 6.91 3.87 17.85
CA THR A 17 7.64 2.68 17.44
C THR A 17 6.82 1.41 17.52
N SER A 18 5.72 1.38 18.31
CA SER A 18 4.92 0.19 18.56
C SER A 18 3.61 0.14 17.77
N ASP A 19 2.94 1.28 17.59
CA ASP A 19 1.66 1.36 16.89
C ASP A 19 1.44 2.76 16.29
N PRO A 20 1.72 2.96 14.99
CA PRO A 20 1.51 4.25 14.34
C PRO A 20 0.02 4.66 14.32
N PHE A 21 -0.93 3.71 14.31
CA PHE A 21 -2.36 4.05 14.32
C PHE A 21 -2.79 4.65 15.66
N GLU A 22 -2.37 4.04 16.76
CA GLU A 22 -2.67 4.57 18.09
C GLU A 22 -2.12 5.98 18.26
N THR A 23 -0.92 6.23 17.76
CA THR A 23 -0.30 7.56 17.76
C THR A 23 -1.15 8.55 16.97
N MET A 24 -1.58 8.21 15.76
CA MET A 24 -2.37 9.09 14.91
C MET A 24 -3.75 9.39 15.51
N VAL A 25 -4.38 8.41 16.13
CA VAL A 25 -5.65 8.58 16.86
C VAL A 25 -5.47 9.52 18.04
N ARG A 26 -4.45 9.33 18.87
CA ARG A 26 -4.13 10.20 20.02
C ARG A 26 -3.87 11.65 19.61
N LEU A 27 -3.25 11.86 18.45
CA LEU A 27 -3.02 13.19 17.91
C LEU A 27 -4.26 13.83 17.26
N GLY A 28 -5.40 13.10 17.22
CA GLY A 28 -6.62 13.55 16.58
C GLY A 28 -6.53 13.67 15.06
N ARG A 29 -5.54 13.00 14.44
CA ARG A 29 -5.31 13.02 13.00
C ARG A 29 -6.28 12.13 12.24
N ILE A 30 -6.70 11.02 12.85
CA ILE A 30 -7.65 10.06 12.29
C ILE A 30 -8.70 9.67 13.35
N SER A 31 -9.87 9.22 12.90
CA SER A 31 -10.95 8.77 13.76
C SER A 31 -10.95 7.26 13.88
N GLU A 32 -11.03 6.74 15.10
CA GLU A 32 -11.26 5.30 15.36
C GLU A 32 -12.67 4.83 15.00
N ASN A 33 -13.64 5.75 14.96
CA ASN A 33 -15.01 5.39 14.65
C ASN A 33 -15.08 4.77 13.26
N SER A 34 -15.60 3.56 13.20
CA SER A 34 -15.81 2.81 11.95
C SER A 34 -17.30 2.67 11.67
N PRO A 35 -17.71 2.75 10.41
CA PRO A 35 -19.08 2.39 10.03
C PRO A 35 -19.42 0.95 10.45
N ILE A 36 -20.71 0.68 10.56
CA ILE A 36 -21.22 -0.67 10.81
C ILE A 36 -21.38 -1.37 9.47
N TYR A 37 -20.66 -2.46 9.28
CA TYR A 37 -20.72 -3.26 8.07
C TYR A 37 -21.48 -4.56 8.28
N GLN A 38 -22.30 -4.92 7.30
CA GLN A 38 -23.00 -6.20 7.32
C GLN A 38 -22.03 -7.37 7.08
N MET A 39 -22.25 -8.45 7.83
CA MET A 39 -21.64 -9.73 7.56
C MET A 39 -22.61 -10.53 6.67
N PRO A 40 -22.27 -10.80 5.40
CA PRO A 40 -23.12 -11.61 4.53
C PRO A 40 -23.34 -13.01 5.09
N ALA A 41 -24.44 -13.63 4.77
CA ALA A 41 -24.64 -15.07 5.03
C ALA A 41 -23.74 -15.91 4.10
N GLY A 42 -23.24 -17.05 4.58
CA GLY A 42 -22.42 -17.88 3.69
C GLY A 42 -21.80 -19.11 4.32
N SER A 43 -21.00 -19.79 3.52
CA SER A 43 -20.24 -20.97 3.91
C SER A 43 -18.79 -20.87 3.43
N ALA A 44 -17.86 -21.34 4.25
CA ALA A 44 -16.45 -21.43 3.88
C ALA A 44 -16.26 -22.51 2.82
N ASN A 45 -15.74 -22.12 1.67
CA ASN A 45 -15.43 -23.04 0.58
C ASN A 45 -14.16 -22.57 -0.15
N GLY A 46 -13.42 -23.52 -0.75
CA GLY A 46 -12.26 -23.26 -1.59
C GLY A 46 -11.02 -22.77 -0.84
N GLY A 47 -10.12 -22.17 -1.61
CA GLY A 47 -8.86 -21.63 -1.11
C GLY A 47 -9.03 -20.44 -0.19
N TYR A 48 -7.97 -20.13 0.54
CA TYR A 48 -7.91 -19.00 1.47
C TYR A 48 -6.65 -18.16 1.24
N ILE A 49 -6.68 -16.88 1.63
CA ILE A 49 -5.51 -16.01 1.62
C ILE A 49 -4.56 -16.45 2.73
N THR A 50 -3.32 -16.79 2.37
CA THR A 50 -2.25 -17.16 3.29
C THR A 50 -1.44 -15.98 3.75
N SER A 51 -1.28 -14.97 2.90
CA SER A 51 -0.63 -13.70 3.23
C SER A 51 -1.20 -12.57 2.38
N ALA A 52 -1.19 -11.36 2.93
CA ALA A 52 -1.50 -10.15 2.20
C ALA A 52 -0.65 -8.99 2.71
N THR A 53 -0.22 -8.13 1.79
CA THR A 53 0.48 -6.88 2.07
C THR A 53 -0.03 -5.80 1.12
N THR A 54 0.26 -4.55 1.42
CA THR A 54 -0.05 -3.42 0.55
C THR A 54 1.23 -2.76 0.04
N SER A 55 1.21 -2.26 -1.19
CA SER A 55 2.30 -1.50 -1.81
C SER A 55 1.75 -0.35 -2.64
N GLY A 56 2.57 0.65 -2.94
CA GLY A 56 2.19 1.79 -3.77
C GLY A 56 2.25 3.13 -3.05
N ASN A 57 1.94 4.20 -3.79
CA ASN A 57 2.12 5.58 -3.32
C ASN A 57 1.21 5.96 -2.16
N ALA A 58 0.01 5.39 -2.10
CA ALA A 58 -0.92 5.67 -1.00
C ALA A 58 -0.43 5.16 0.38
N ILE A 59 0.56 4.26 0.41
CA ILE A 59 0.92 3.56 1.65
C ILE A 59 1.85 4.43 2.51
N ILE A 60 1.44 4.74 3.73
CA ILE A 60 2.32 5.22 4.81
C ILE A 60 2.78 4.05 5.65
N TYR A 61 1.87 3.15 6.01
CA TYR A 61 2.16 1.94 6.74
C TYR A 61 1.53 0.73 6.02
N PRO A 62 2.32 -0.28 5.64
CA PRO A 62 1.82 -1.41 4.89
C PRO A 62 1.00 -2.37 5.75
N LEU A 63 0.03 -3.04 5.12
CA LEU A 63 -0.65 -4.20 5.69
C LEU A 63 0.33 -5.37 5.84
N GLY A 64 0.22 -6.12 6.92
CA GLY A 64 1.03 -7.34 7.15
C GLY A 64 0.19 -8.51 7.63
N TYR A 65 -0.63 -9.12 6.76
CA TYR A 65 -1.45 -10.29 7.12
C TYR A 65 -0.75 -11.60 6.76
N VAL A 66 -0.68 -12.53 7.72
CA VAL A 66 -0.15 -13.90 7.50
C VAL A 66 -1.04 -14.92 8.21
N LYS A 67 -1.36 -16.03 7.53
CA LYS A 67 -2.15 -17.14 8.06
C LYS A 67 -1.62 -18.48 7.58
N SER A 68 -1.23 -19.34 8.51
CA SER A 68 -0.66 -20.66 8.21
C SER A 68 -1.71 -21.76 7.98
N SER A 69 -2.96 -21.55 8.42
CA SER A 69 -4.06 -22.52 8.27
C SER A 69 -5.35 -21.83 7.85
N ALA A 70 -6.25 -22.61 7.24
CA ALA A 70 -7.54 -22.10 6.82
C ALA A 70 -8.30 -21.46 7.99
N PRO A 71 -8.84 -20.24 7.83
CA PRO A 71 -9.77 -19.68 8.80
C PRO A 71 -10.98 -20.61 8.98
N SER A 72 -11.44 -20.77 10.21
CA SER A 72 -12.63 -21.58 10.52
C SER A 72 -13.92 -20.97 9.95
N SER A 73 -13.94 -19.64 9.80
CA SER A 73 -15.06 -18.89 9.23
C SER A 73 -14.82 -18.56 7.76
N TYR A 74 -15.89 -18.42 6.98
CA TYR A 74 -15.87 -17.84 5.63
C TYR A 74 -15.63 -16.34 5.66
N PHE A 75 -15.81 -15.68 6.80
CA PHE A 75 -15.65 -14.26 7.01
C PHE A 75 -14.51 -13.98 8.00
N THR A 76 -13.57 -13.15 7.57
CA THR A 76 -12.38 -12.79 8.36
C THR A 76 -12.24 -11.27 8.40
N ILE A 77 -12.15 -10.68 9.60
CA ILE A 77 -11.77 -9.27 9.77
C ILE A 77 -10.28 -9.23 10.11
N VAL A 78 -9.51 -8.54 9.29
CA VAL A 78 -8.08 -8.28 9.48
C VAL A 78 -7.94 -6.89 10.08
N SER A 79 -7.81 -6.81 11.41
CA SER A 79 -7.84 -5.56 12.17
C SER A 79 -6.58 -5.29 12.99
N LYS A 80 -5.67 -6.25 13.09
CA LYS A 80 -4.43 -6.11 13.85
C LYS A 80 -3.27 -5.63 12.99
N GLU A 81 -3.24 -6.04 11.72
CA GLU A 81 -2.23 -5.66 10.74
C GLU A 81 -2.88 -4.71 9.73
N THR A 82 -3.16 -3.50 10.17
CA THR A 82 -3.88 -2.49 9.38
C THR A 82 -2.94 -1.65 8.52
N SER A 83 -3.47 -1.01 7.48
CA SER A 83 -2.72 -0.11 6.60
C SER A 83 -3.11 1.34 6.84
N LEU A 84 -2.13 2.23 6.76
CA LEU A 84 -2.30 3.68 6.76
C LEU A 84 -2.17 4.18 5.32
N LEU A 85 -3.20 4.84 4.82
CA LEU A 85 -3.37 5.19 3.41
C LEU A 85 -3.58 6.70 3.25
N ILE A 86 -3.14 7.24 2.11
CA ILE A 86 -3.34 8.65 1.73
C ILE A 86 -4.49 8.78 0.74
N ALA A 87 -5.42 9.68 1.02
CA ALA A 87 -6.48 10.07 0.09
C ALA A 87 -5.91 10.63 -1.22
N GLY A 88 -6.57 10.35 -2.34
CA GLY A 88 -6.17 10.80 -3.67
C GLY A 88 -5.11 9.92 -4.37
N GLU A 89 -4.58 8.91 -3.68
CA GLU A 89 -3.51 8.05 -4.19
C GLU A 89 -4.00 6.63 -4.46
N SER A 90 -3.18 5.83 -5.14
CA SER A 90 -3.47 4.42 -5.43
C SER A 90 -2.51 3.49 -4.71
N PHE A 91 -2.99 2.28 -4.43
CA PHE A 91 -2.19 1.20 -3.89
C PHE A 91 -2.59 -0.15 -4.50
N GLU A 92 -1.79 -1.15 -4.24
CA GLU A 92 -2.04 -2.53 -4.59
C GLU A 92 -2.17 -3.38 -3.32
N LEU A 93 -3.21 -4.20 -3.26
CA LEU A 93 -3.30 -5.29 -2.30
C LEU A 93 -2.70 -6.54 -2.96
N ASN A 94 -1.55 -6.96 -2.45
CA ASN A 94 -0.82 -8.14 -2.92
C ASN A 94 -1.12 -9.32 -2.00
N ALA A 95 -1.73 -10.38 -2.53
CA ALA A 95 -2.13 -11.53 -1.71
C ALA A 95 -1.65 -12.86 -2.31
N THR A 96 -1.28 -13.78 -1.42
CA THR A 96 -0.98 -15.18 -1.76
C THR A 96 -2.09 -16.07 -1.24
N MET A 97 -2.47 -17.07 -2.03
CA MET A 97 -3.52 -18.03 -1.69
C MET A 97 -2.97 -19.43 -1.43
N SER A 98 -3.73 -20.22 -0.68
CA SER A 98 -3.41 -21.64 -0.46
C SER A 98 -3.53 -22.51 -1.70
N VAL A 99 -4.24 -22.02 -2.74
CA VAL A 99 -4.49 -22.68 -4.02
C VAL A 99 -4.32 -21.70 -5.17
N ASP A 100 -4.27 -22.20 -6.40
CA ASP A 100 -4.29 -21.38 -7.61
C ASP A 100 -5.56 -20.50 -7.67
N PRO A 101 -5.42 -19.15 -7.74
CA PRO A 101 -6.55 -18.23 -7.80
C PRO A 101 -7.31 -18.22 -9.15
N SER A 102 -6.78 -18.82 -10.21
CA SER A 102 -7.36 -18.71 -11.57
C SER A 102 -8.77 -19.31 -11.71
N SER A 103 -9.16 -20.20 -10.78
CA SER A 103 -10.50 -20.78 -10.72
C SER A 103 -11.50 -20.00 -9.86
N TYR A 104 -11.09 -18.85 -9.35
CA TYR A 104 -11.91 -17.98 -8.49
C TYR A 104 -12.18 -16.64 -9.16
N VAL A 105 -13.31 -16.05 -8.80
CA VAL A 105 -13.59 -14.65 -9.01
C VAL A 105 -13.15 -13.90 -7.75
N ILE A 106 -12.23 -12.99 -7.92
CA ILE A 106 -11.74 -12.11 -6.85
C ILE A 106 -12.32 -10.73 -7.08
N THR A 107 -13.07 -10.22 -6.11
CA THR A 107 -13.74 -8.92 -6.22
C THR A 107 -13.42 -8.08 -5.00
N ALA A 108 -13.00 -6.84 -5.24
CA ALA A 108 -12.78 -5.85 -4.20
C ALA A 108 -13.97 -4.90 -4.08
N TYR A 109 -14.26 -4.50 -2.86
CA TYR A 109 -15.23 -3.49 -2.50
C TYR A 109 -14.64 -2.57 -1.44
N THR A 110 -14.99 -1.30 -1.51
CA THR A 110 -14.47 -0.26 -0.62
C THR A 110 -15.62 0.63 -0.12
N ASP A 111 -15.43 1.28 0.99
CA ASP A 111 -16.37 2.28 1.54
C ASP A 111 -15.58 3.55 1.84
N TRP A 112 -15.27 4.32 0.78
CA TRP A 112 -14.43 5.50 0.91
C TRP A 112 -15.16 6.72 1.50
N ASP A 113 -16.47 6.78 1.43
CA ASP A 113 -17.27 7.85 2.06
C ASP A 113 -17.69 7.50 3.51
N ARG A 114 -17.40 6.27 3.96
CA ARG A 114 -17.65 5.76 5.31
C ARG A 114 -19.13 5.77 5.68
N ASN A 115 -20.01 5.54 4.70
CA ASN A 115 -21.45 5.46 4.92
C ASN A 115 -21.94 4.08 5.37
N GLY A 116 -21.06 3.07 5.39
CA GLY A 116 -21.34 1.68 5.73
C GLY A 116 -21.82 0.84 4.55
N ILE A 117 -21.84 1.39 3.35
CA ILE A 117 -22.20 0.71 2.11
C ILE A 117 -20.94 0.55 1.26
N TYR A 118 -20.70 -0.65 0.80
CA TYR A 118 -19.54 -0.93 -0.05
C TYR A 118 -19.84 -0.66 -1.52
N GLU A 119 -18.95 0.07 -2.19
CA GLU A 119 -18.90 0.21 -3.63
C GLU A 119 -17.91 -0.80 -4.22
N LYS A 120 -18.26 -1.33 -5.41
CA LYS A 120 -17.39 -2.25 -6.13
C LYS A 120 -16.23 -1.51 -6.80
N GLU A 121 -15.00 -1.97 -6.57
CA GLU A 121 -13.85 -1.48 -7.30
C GLU A 121 -13.95 -1.75 -8.80
N SER A 122 -13.57 -0.77 -9.60
CA SER A 122 -13.62 -0.85 -11.07
C SER A 122 -12.51 -1.72 -11.65
N GLN A 123 -11.36 -1.78 -10.96
CA GLN A 123 -10.20 -2.55 -11.38
C GLN A 123 -10.34 -4.00 -10.94
N THR A 124 -9.97 -4.91 -11.84
CA THR A 124 -10.01 -6.36 -11.57
C THR A 124 -8.68 -6.85 -11.01
N ALA A 125 -8.75 -7.85 -10.14
CA ALA A 125 -7.57 -8.52 -9.63
C ALA A 125 -6.79 -9.21 -10.76
N GLN A 126 -5.47 -9.04 -10.75
CA GLN A 126 -4.55 -9.72 -11.64
C GLN A 126 -4.05 -10.98 -10.95
N VAL A 127 -4.36 -12.15 -11.52
CA VAL A 127 -4.03 -13.45 -10.92
C VAL A 127 -2.76 -14.05 -11.53
N ASN A 128 -1.97 -14.73 -10.70
CA ASN A 128 -0.82 -15.50 -11.11
C ASN A 128 -0.90 -16.93 -10.54
N ALA A 129 -1.19 -17.89 -11.42
CA ALA A 129 -1.35 -19.30 -11.06
C ALA A 129 -0.05 -19.92 -10.50
N SER A 130 1.10 -19.57 -11.08
CA SER A 130 2.40 -20.14 -10.71
C SER A 130 2.83 -19.79 -9.30
N THR A 131 2.56 -18.56 -8.88
CA THR A 131 2.88 -18.05 -7.52
C THR A 131 1.71 -18.17 -6.56
N ARG A 132 0.55 -18.63 -7.05
CA ARG A 132 -0.72 -18.69 -6.30
C ARG A 132 -1.10 -17.34 -5.69
N SER A 133 -0.88 -16.26 -6.42
CA SER A 133 -1.07 -14.91 -5.93
C SER A 133 -2.03 -14.11 -6.80
N PHE A 134 -2.51 -13.02 -6.25
CA PHE A 134 -3.18 -11.98 -7.00
C PHE A 134 -2.76 -10.59 -6.52
N VAL A 135 -2.88 -9.63 -7.40
CA VAL A 135 -2.70 -8.20 -7.13
C VAL A 135 -4.02 -7.52 -7.44
N GLN A 136 -4.58 -6.84 -6.45
CA GLN A 136 -5.78 -6.02 -6.59
C GLN A 136 -5.40 -4.54 -6.55
N PRO A 137 -5.39 -3.85 -7.68
CA PRO A 137 -5.22 -2.38 -7.70
C PRO A 137 -6.44 -1.70 -7.09
N ILE A 138 -6.22 -0.65 -6.31
CA ILE A 138 -7.27 0.11 -5.62
C ILE A 138 -6.90 1.60 -5.68
N THR A 139 -7.88 2.45 -6.03
CA THR A 139 -7.69 3.90 -6.05
C THR A 139 -8.54 4.55 -4.95
N ILE A 140 -7.90 5.37 -4.13
CA ILE A 140 -8.57 6.12 -3.07
C ILE A 140 -8.98 7.47 -3.64
N PRO A 141 -10.26 7.85 -3.66
CA PRO A 141 -10.66 9.17 -4.12
C PRO A 141 -10.04 10.29 -3.28
N GLU A 142 -9.77 11.44 -3.89
CA GLU A 142 -9.37 12.66 -3.14
C GLU A 142 -10.43 13.06 -2.11
N THR A 143 -11.70 12.74 -2.38
CA THR A 143 -12.84 13.01 -1.51
C THR A 143 -13.11 11.92 -0.48
N ALA A 144 -12.22 10.94 -0.34
CA ALA A 144 -12.38 9.87 0.64
C ALA A 144 -12.49 10.45 2.05
N ALA A 145 -13.44 9.94 2.82
CA ALA A 145 -13.62 10.36 4.20
C ALA A 145 -12.48 9.84 5.07
N LEU A 146 -11.87 10.74 5.83
CA LEU A 146 -10.72 10.41 6.68
C LEU A 146 -11.11 9.50 7.84
N GLY A 147 -10.19 8.61 8.21
CA GLY A 147 -10.32 7.70 9.33
C GLY A 147 -10.50 6.25 8.94
N LYS A 148 -11.05 5.47 9.86
CA LYS A 148 -11.15 4.01 9.77
C LYS A 148 -12.23 3.57 8.79
N THR A 149 -11.86 2.77 7.81
CA THR A 149 -12.77 2.12 6.86
C THR A 149 -12.32 0.70 6.56
N ARG A 150 -12.90 0.06 5.55
CA ARG A 150 -12.56 -1.31 5.17
C ARG A 150 -12.45 -1.47 3.66
N VAL A 151 -11.53 -2.37 3.29
CA VAL A 151 -11.45 -2.97 1.96
C VAL A 151 -11.92 -4.42 2.08
N ARG A 152 -13.02 -4.76 1.43
CA ARG A 152 -13.57 -6.13 1.39
C ARG A 152 -13.08 -6.85 0.15
N ILE A 153 -12.41 -7.98 0.34
CA ILE A 153 -12.05 -8.90 -0.74
C ILE A 153 -12.95 -10.14 -0.64
N ARG A 154 -13.65 -10.44 -1.73
CA ARG A 154 -14.43 -11.67 -1.89
C ARG A 154 -13.68 -12.62 -2.82
N VAL A 155 -13.55 -13.88 -2.40
CA VAL A 155 -12.93 -14.97 -3.18
C VAL A 155 -13.96 -16.07 -3.30
N GLU A 156 -14.53 -16.27 -4.48
CA GLU A 156 -15.63 -17.21 -4.73
C GLU A 156 -15.65 -17.74 -6.16
N SER A 157 -16.50 -18.71 -6.45
CA SER A 157 -16.56 -19.35 -7.78
C SER A 157 -17.38 -18.58 -8.82
N SER A 158 -18.13 -17.57 -8.41
CA SER A 158 -19.03 -16.79 -9.29
C SER A 158 -19.01 -15.32 -8.94
N ASN A 159 -19.38 -14.47 -9.89
CA ASN A 159 -19.49 -13.03 -9.65
C ASN A 159 -20.58 -12.73 -8.61
N PRO A 160 -20.25 -12.05 -7.51
CA PRO A 160 -21.24 -11.61 -6.53
C PRO A 160 -22.09 -10.47 -7.09
N SER A 161 -23.36 -10.42 -6.69
CA SER A 161 -24.27 -9.33 -7.06
C SER A 161 -24.00 -8.04 -6.26
N SER A 162 -23.44 -8.15 -5.07
CA SER A 162 -23.05 -7.04 -4.19
C SER A 162 -22.03 -7.48 -3.14
N ALA A 163 -21.47 -6.53 -2.42
CA ALA A 163 -20.56 -6.79 -1.31
C ALA A 163 -21.20 -7.68 -0.22
N ASP A 164 -22.50 -7.52 0.00
CA ASP A 164 -23.28 -8.18 1.06
C ASP A 164 -24.12 -9.37 0.58
N ALA A 165 -23.99 -9.75 -0.70
CA ALA A 165 -24.60 -10.96 -1.21
C ALA A 165 -24.12 -12.21 -0.46
N SER A 166 -24.96 -13.23 -0.31
CA SER A 166 -24.55 -14.51 0.26
C SER A 166 -23.37 -15.13 -0.51
N ILE A 167 -22.52 -15.87 0.17
CA ILE A 167 -21.28 -16.40 -0.40
C ILE A 167 -21.14 -17.92 -0.20
N SER A 168 -20.60 -18.58 -1.23
CA SER A 168 -19.93 -19.87 -1.12
C SER A 168 -18.45 -19.67 -1.46
N GLY A 169 -17.66 -19.33 -0.46
CA GLY A 169 -16.27 -18.88 -0.64
C GLY A 169 -15.69 -18.25 0.63
N ARG A 170 -14.93 -17.19 0.46
CA ARG A 170 -14.33 -16.47 1.59
C ARG A 170 -14.39 -14.96 1.40
N ILE A 171 -14.59 -14.26 2.52
CA ILE A 171 -14.58 -12.80 2.61
C ILE A 171 -13.48 -12.38 3.60
N TYR A 172 -12.73 -11.36 3.19
CA TYR A 172 -11.73 -10.70 4.02
C TYR A 172 -12.03 -9.21 4.07
N ASP A 173 -12.32 -8.69 5.26
CA ASP A 173 -12.42 -7.26 5.52
C ASP A 173 -11.10 -6.78 6.11
N PHE A 174 -10.28 -6.15 5.27
CA PHE A 174 -9.05 -5.49 5.70
C PHE A 174 -9.39 -4.11 6.25
N VAL A 175 -9.08 -3.89 7.52
CA VAL A 175 -9.24 -2.58 8.14
C VAL A 175 -8.12 -1.68 7.66
N VAL A 176 -8.47 -0.48 7.20
CA VAL A 176 -7.54 0.54 6.75
C VAL A 176 -7.89 1.90 7.35
N TYR A 177 -6.92 2.80 7.40
CA TYR A 177 -7.11 4.18 7.83
C TYR A 177 -6.72 5.13 6.71
N VAL A 178 -7.61 6.05 6.38
CA VAL A 178 -7.40 7.08 5.35
C VAL A 178 -7.01 8.39 6.01
N MET A 179 -5.95 9.00 5.50
CA MET A 179 -5.39 10.27 5.97
C MET A 179 -5.34 11.28 4.83
N GLU A 180 -5.15 12.55 5.18
CA GLU A 180 -4.90 13.60 4.20
C GLU A 180 -3.48 13.47 3.60
N ALA A 181 -3.30 13.92 2.36
CA ALA A 181 -2.00 13.97 1.71
C ALA A 181 -1.00 14.87 2.47
N SER A 182 -1.49 15.92 3.13
CA SER A 182 -0.69 16.81 3.98
C SER A 182 -0.08 16.12 5.21
N ASP A 183 -0.61 14.99 5.62
CA ASP A 183 -0.09 14.20 6.74
C ASP A 183 1.07 13.27 6.34
N ARG A 184 1.39 13.20 5.05
CA ARG A 184 2.53 12.41 4.56
C ARG A 184 3.84 13.03 5.02
N THR A 185 4.70 12.21 5.61
CA THR A 185 6.04 12.60 6.08
C THR A 185 7.16 12.00 5.25
N ASP A 186 6.84 11.11 4.32
CA ASP A 186 7.81 10.42 3.46
C ASP A 186 7.37 10.33 2.00
N CYS A 187 8.31 10.09 1.11
CA CYS A 187 8.09 9.95 -0.32
C CYS A 187 8.92 8.81 -0.92
N PHE A 188 8.53 8.34 -2.10
CA PHE A 188 9.37 7.50 -2.93
C PHE A 188 10.30 8.37 -3.79
N ILE A 189 11.54 7.93 -3.91
CA ILE A 189 12.50 8.45 -4.87
C ILE A 189 12.91 7.28 -5.76
N SER A 190 12.88 7.50 -7.07
CA SER A 190 13.40 6.55 -8.05
C SER A 190 14.32 7.28 -9.01
N VAL A 191 15.41 6.63 -9.38
CA VAL A 191 16.34 7.11 -10.40
C VAL A 191 16.52 6.05 -11.46
N THR A 192 16.58 6.47 -12.71
CA THR A 192 16.77 5.55 -13.84
C THR A 192 17.79 6.14 -14.80
N SER A 193 18.56 5.29 -15.46
CA SER A 193 19.39 5.68 -16.59
C SER A 193 18.53 5.71 -17.85
N ASN A 194 18.75 6.69 -18.72
CA ASN A 194 18.16 6.71 -20.06
C ASN A 194 18.81 5.70 -21.01
N ASN A 195 19.98 5.18 -20.65
CA ASN A 195 20.67 4.12 -21.37
C ASN A 195 21.49 3.26 -20.41
N ASN A 196 20.94 2.10 -20.02
CA ASN A 196 21.58 1.17 -19.10
C ASN A 196 22.83 0.45 -19.65
N GLU A 197 23.06 0.47 -20.96
CA GLU A 197 24.28 -0.05 -21.56
C GLU A 197 25.48 0.86 -21.31
N LEU A 198 25.23 2.16 -21.19
CA LEU A 198 26.27 3.17 -20.97
C LEU A 198 26.51 3.45 -19.48
N GLY A 199 25.51 3.23 -18.64
CA GLY A 199 25.63 3.47 -17.21
C GLY A 199 24.37 3.22 -16.42
N THR A 200 24.49 3.23 -15.11
CA THR A 200 23.39 3.01 -14.15
C THR A 200 23.22 4.21 -13.24
N ALA A 201 22.02 4.38 -12.71
CA ALA A 201 21.70 5.35 -11.68
C ALA A 201 21.47 4.62 -10.35
N LEU A 202 22.07 5.11 -9.27
CA LEU A 202 21.94 4.54 -7.92
C LEU A 202 21.51 5.61 -6.94
N ILE A 203 20.79 5.19 -5.89
CA ILE A 203 20.55 6.00 -4.71
C ILE A 203 21.50 5.50 -3.63
N GLU A 204 22.41 6.36 -3.15
CA GLU A 204 23.40 6.00 -2.12
C GLU A 204 22.82 6.13 -0.70
N THR A 205 21.88 7.04 -0.48
CA THR A 205 21.18 7.17 0.80
C THR A 205 20.25 5.99 1.01
N ALA A 206 20.36 5.31 2.15
CA ALA A 206 19.46 4.20 2.47
C ALA A 206 18.03 4.71 2.76
N PRO A 207 16.99 4.08 2.20
CA PRO A 207 15.62 4.38 2.54
C PRO A 207 15.26 3.86 3.95
N ASN A 208 14.10 4.26 4.47
CA ASN A 208 13.51 3.66 5.66
C ASN A 208 13.04 2.20 5.40
N GLU A 209 12.51 1.52 6.42
CA GLU A 209 12.04 0.13 6.32
C GLU A 209 10.93 -0.08 5.26
N ALA A 210 10.17 0.98 4.93
CA ALA A 210 9.15 0.96 3.88
C ALA A 210 9.69 1.28 2.47
N GLY A 211 11.02 1.46 2.32
CA GLY A 211 11.65 1.83 1.05
C GLY A 211 11.46 3.30 0.66
N ARG A 212 11.23 4.17 1.63
CA ARG A 212 10.90 5.59 1.42
C ARG A 212 11.92 6.52 2.09
N TYR A 213 11.86 7.78 1.73
CA TYR A 213 12.73 8.85 2.25
C TYR A 213 11.87 9.90 2.96
N GLU A 214 12.33 10.41 4.08
CA GLU A 214 11.66 11.48 4.83
C GLU A 214 11.63 12.74 3.97
N ILE A 215 10.46 13.39 3.88
CA ILE A 215 10.30 14.64 3.13
C ILE A 215 11.16 15.74 3.80
N GLY A 216 12.02 16.36 3.00
CA GLY A 216 13.00 17.36 3.47
C GLY A 216 14.33 16.77 3.97
N SER A 217 14.49 15.43 3.93
CA SER A 217 15.81 14.83 4.11
C SER A 217 16.67 14.98 2.86
N GLN A 218 17.97 14.89 3.03
CA GLN A 218 18.91 14.91 1.91
C GLN A 218 19.11 13.49 1.37
N VAL A 219 18.92 13.32 0.07
CA VAL A 219 19.11 12.03 -0.61
C VAL A 219 20.18 12.18 -1.69
N THR A 220 21.23 11.38 -1.59
CA THR A 220 22.33 11.37 -2.56
C THR A 220 22.08 10.33 -3.64
N VAL A 221 22.17 10.75 -4.88
CA VAL A 221 22.09 9.92 -6.07
C VAL A 221 23.42 9.95 -6.83
N LYS A 222 23.75 8.85 -7.51
CA LYS A 222 25.03 8.69 -8.20
C LYS A 222 24.84 8.05 -9.56
N ALA A 223 25.42 8.65 -10.57
CA ALA A 223 25.59 8.05 -11.89
C ALA A 223 26.88 7.21 -11.92
N VAL A 224 26.76 5.97 -12.37
CA VAL A 224 27.91 5.06 -12.54
C VAL A 224 28.03 4.73 -14.02
N ILE A 225 29.13 5.13 -14.62
CA ILE A 225 29.43 4.88 -16.03
C ILE A 225 29.92 3.43 -16.18
N ASN A 226 29.51 2.77 -17.26
CA ASN A 226 30.00 1.44 -17.62
C ASN A 226 31.39 1.58 -18.27
N GLU A 227 32.44 1.25 -17.54
CA GLU A 227 33.84 1.33 -17.99
C GLU A 227 34.19 0.32 -19.08
N GLU A 228 33.37 -0.73 -19.28
CA GLU A 228 33.57 -1.72 -20.34
C GLU A 228 33.07 -1.24 -21.73
N SER A 229 32.47 -0.07 -21.79
CA SER A 229 32.01 0.52 -23.07
C SER A 229 33.20 0.98 -23.91
N GLU A 230 33.26 0.56 -25.17
CA GLU A 230 34.25 1.04 -26.15
C GLU A 230 34.00 2.52 -26.57
N THR A 231 32.89 3.10 -26.12
CA THR A 231 32.46 4.47 -26.48
C THR A 231 32.85 5.44 -25.36
N VAL A 232 33.31 6.61 -25.72
CA VAL A 232 33.50 7.72 -24.76
C VAL A 232 32.13 8.14 -24.25
N ILE A 233 31.91 7.89 -22.95
CA ILE A 233 30.64 8.21 -22.28
C ILE A 233 30.81 9.54 -21.56
N ASP A 234 29.84 10.42 -21.76
CA ASP A 234 29.76 11.74 -21.11
C ASP A 234 28.44 11.83 -20.35
N PHE A 235 28.50 11.97 -19.04
CA PHE A 235 27.33 12.19 -18.21
C PHE A 235 26.78 13.60 -18.48
N LYS A 236 25.53 13.71 -18.88
CA LYS A 236 24.90 14.99 -19.26
C LYS A 236 24.14 15.66 -18.12
N GLY A 237 23.83 14.93 -17.08
CA GLY A 237 23.15 15.47 -15.91
C GLY A 237 21.95 14.65 -15.47
N TRP A 238 21.45 15.01 -14.30
CA TRP A 238 20.18 14.54 -13.74
C TRP A 238 19.05 15.39 -14.29
N GLN A 239 17.93 14.76 -14.62
CA GLN A 239 16.73 15.43 -15.11
C GLN A 239 15.54 15.15 -14.20
N GLU A 240 14.76 16.18 -13.90
CA GLU A 240 13.49 16.12 -13.24
C GLU A 240 12.46 16.92 -14.04
N GLY A 241 11.29 16.33 -14.32
CA GLY A 241 10.26 16.99 -15.14
C GLY A 241 10.71 17.39 -16.55
N GLY A 242 11.82 16.83 -17.05
CA GLY A 242 12.40 17.15 -18.36
C GLY A 242 13.47 18.25 -18.34
N GLU A 243 13.75 18.83 -17.18
CA GLU A 243 14.80 19.86 -17.00
C GLU A 243 16.02 19.28 -16.29
N ILE A 244 17.22 19.74 -16.65
CA ILE A 244 18.47 19.36 -15.99
C ILE A 244 18.54 20.07 -14.62
N VAL A 245 18.57 19.29 -13.54
CA VAL A 245 18.66 19.79 -12.16
C VAL A 245 20.10 19.76 -11.61
N SER A 246 20.98 18.93 -12.19
CA SER A 246 22.40 18.86 -11.85
C SER A 246 23.20 18.22 -12.98
N GLU A 247 24.40 18.73 -13.27
CA GLU A 247 25.38 18.14 -14.21
C GLU A 247 26.45 17.31 -13.47
N GLU A 248 26.45 17.30 -12.14
CA GLU A 248 27.38 16.52 -11.33
C GLU A 248 26.96 15.05 -11.27
N ALA A 249 27.92 14.12 -11.45
CA ALA A 249 27.63 12.70 -11.40
C ALA A 249 27.11 12.21 -10.04
N VAL A 250 27.46 12.91 -8.96
CA VAL A 250 26.90 12.73 -7.62
C VAL A 250 26.10 13.99 -7.28
N TYR A 251 24.83 13.81 -6.97
CA TYR A 251 23.91 14.90 -6.70
C TYR A 251 23.10 14.62 -5.44
N THR A 252 22.88 15.63 -4.62
CA THR A 252 22.03 15.57 -3.41
C THR A 252 20.79 16.39 -3.64
N LEU A 253 19.64 15.76 -3.57
CA LEU A 253 18.30 16.35 -3.72
C LEU A 253 17.61 16.48 -2.35
#